data_d2ae3ccac52bbbb2a6f779fa103e3533
#
_entry.id   d2ae3ccac52bbbb2a6f779fa103e3533
#
_cell.length_a   1.000
_cell.length_b   1.000
_cell.length_c   1.000
_cell.angle_alpha   90.00
_cell.angle_beta   90.00
_cell.angle_gamma   90.00
#
_symmetry.space_group_name_H-M   'P 1'
#
loop_
_entity.id
_entity.type
_entity.pdbx_description
1 polymer ?
#
loop_
_entity_poly.entity_id
_entity_poly.type
_entity_poly.pdbx_seq_one_letter_code
_entity_poly.pdbx_strand_id
1 'polypeptide(L)'
;MFVPAASRAAEPTPMRAAPTTALRFAVLLLLPLLLASAAASARGVPFELARWNDPATAPPIDVVRGAADDRFEVLPAGSSLLDNGRDMDRWYRVRLAEPWTSTSPPVLALYAPYGNQVTVHVPPDYAAMERALRDLDLDQRHSRHALVFDLPATLGPDTPIYVRMKAGRRLSPQVAIEDASAFARADIAYQRNITAILTAIAVTWLVVGAFGWVLREREFLLLFGAIGFQLLYLLMLTGEAYALAWLAWLSNLGVVAIWISRSLATMFLLLFTVHFLDLVRFAPRLRQALNACAAAFVPIIVLALVPAMQGSWLPRFGGYLLIVSSILAMVAACLAWRRGSRAARFYLVAWLPAVALDVLRELQLLDLAPLLPGQEYALPLAGAFVAVMFAVGVADRMLAVRHERDEARLAAERDPLLRVLNRHAIALKLRAACDSAWAAERPLSILFIDLDRFKTINDTYGHAVGDACLKAVVERIGRELRQGDSLGRYGGEEFLVVLPGASAADAVAIADRVRADVDSGCRVVVGRNVNLTVSIGVAGFRGGAQTPDQLVAEADQAMYLAKRRGRNLVVVPDAGPASAA
;
A
#
# COMPACT_ATOMS: atom_id res chain seq x y z
N MET A 1 28.23 31.39 46.39
CA MET A 1 27.02 30.60 46.39
C MET A 1 26.27 30.85 45.09
N PHE A 2 26.70 30.22 44.01
CA PHE A 2 26.00 30.19 42.72
C PHE A 2 26.29 28.83 42.08
N VAL A 3 25.27 28.01 41.99
CA VAL A 3 25.32 26.73 41.29
C VAL A 3 24.97 26.98 39.83
N PRO A 4 25.80 26.60 38.82
CA PRO A 4 25.37 26.67 37.43
C PRO A 4 24.50 25.49 37.08
N ALA A 5 23.35 25.78 36.45
CA ALA A 5 22.36 24.87 35.96
C ALA A 5 22.97 23.90 34.92
N ALA A 6 22.68 22.61 35.10
CA ALA A 6 23.02 21.56 34.16
C ALA A 6 22.29 21.78 32.84
N SER A 7 23.03 21.91 31.76
CA SER A 7 22.56 21.88 30.37
C SER A 7 21.93 20.51 30.13
N ARG A 8 20.59 20.47 30.02
CA ARG A 8 19.87 19.32 29.47
C ARG A 8 20.23 19.17 28.00
N ALA A 9 20.91 18.08 27.71
CA ALA A 9 21.06 17.62 26.33
C ALA A 9 19.66 17.48 25.69
N ALA A 10 19.44 18.18 24.60
CA ALA A 10 18.20 18.08 23.82
C ALA A 10 18.07 16.65 23.29
N GLU A 11 17.05 15.94 23.76
CA GLU A 11 16.61 14.70 23.13
C GLU A 11 16.22 15.00 21.67
N PRO A 12 16.59 14.16 20.71
CA PRO A 12 16.17 14.34 19.32
C PRO A 12 14.66 14.13 19.26
N THR A 13 13.94 15.21 18.98
CA THR A 13 12.49 15.22 18.72
C THR A 13 12.20 14.26 17.57
N PRO A 14 11.33 13.24 17.73
CA PRO A 14 10.98 12.38 16.63
C PRO A 14 10.24 13.21 15.57
N MET A 15 10.71 13.16 14.33
CA MET A 15 10.03 13.73 13.16
C MET A 15 8.60 13.20 13.05
N ARG A 16 7.63 13.96 13.58
CA ARG A 16 6.17 13.63 13.58
C ARG A 16 5.44 14.14 12.34
N ALA A 17 6.04 14.28 11.17
CA ALA A 17 5.46 15.13 10.12
C ALA A 17 5.00 14.44 8.82
N ALA A 18 5.13 13.13 8.61
CA ALA A 18 4.80 12.56 7.30
C ALA A 18 3.38 11.93 7.12
N PRO A 19 2.75 11.25 8.10
CA PRO A 19 1.52 10.51 7.81
C PRO A 19 0.25 11.39 7.71
N THR A 20 0.26 12.59 8.29
CA THR A 20 -0.92 13.48 8.26
C THR A 20 -1.13 14.15 6.91
N THR A 21 -0.07 14.37 6.14
CA THR A 21 -0.12 15.05 4.84
C THR A 21 -0.67 14.12 3.75
N ALA A 22 -0.21 12.88 3.68
CA ALA A 22 -0.72 11.88 2.73
C ALA A 22 -2.20 11.54 2.98
N LEU A 23 -2.60 11.43 4.25
CA LEU A 23 -4.00 11.21 4.65
C LEU A 23 -4.89 12.39 4.26
N ARG A 24 -4.43 13.64 4.46
CA ARG A 24 -5.15 14.86 4.04
C ARG A 24 -5.29 14.95 2.53
N PHE A 25 -4.25 14.59 1.76
CA PHE A 25 -4.30 14.55 0.30
C PHE A 25 -5.28 13.50 -0.22
N ALA A 26 -5.29 12.28 0.33
CA ALA A 26 -6.22 11.23 -0.05
C ALA A 26 -7.69 11.61 0.25
N VAL A 27 -7.96 12.21 1.40
CA VAL A 27 -9.30 12.70 1.78
C VAL A 27 -9.73 13.88 0.90
N LEU A 28 -8.84 14.82 0.60
CA LEU A 28 -9.11 15.98 -0.28
C LEU A 28 -9.39 15.58 -1.73
N LEU A 29 -8.77 14.51 -2.23
CA LEU A 29 -9.00 13.99 -3.59
C LEU A 29 -10.35 13.27 -3.73
N LEU A 30 -10.82 12.61 -2.70
CA LEU A 30 -12.01 11.76 -2.76
C LEU A 30 -13.29 12.43 -2.27
N LEU A 31 -13.17 13.40 -1.36
CA LEU A 31 -14.33 14.13 -0.84
C LEU A 31 -15.13 14.85 -1.94
N PRO A 32 -14.51 15.55 -2.93
CA PRO A 32 -15.24 16.16 -4.04
C PRO A 32 -15.94 15.14 -4.95
N LEU A 33 -15.34 13.96 -5.15
CA LEU A 33 -15.92 12.88 -5.95
C LEU A 33 -17.12 12.23 -5.26
N LEU A 34 -17.05 12.05 -3.94
CA LEU A 34 -18.19 11.58 -3.13
C LEU A 34 -19.32 12.63 -3.09
N LEU A 35 -18.99 13.92 -3.01
CA LEU A 35 -19.98 15.00 -3.03
C LEU A 35 -20.59 15.19 -4.43
N ALA A 36 -19.84 15.01 -5.51
CA ALA A 36 -20.35 15.06 -6.87
C ALA A 36 -21.34 13.91 -7.16
N SER A 37 -21.21 12.74 -6.49
CA SER A 37 -22.17 11.65 -6.60
C SER A 37 -23.53 11.95 -5.94
N ALA A 38 -23.55 12.82 -4.91
CA ALA A 38 -24.77 13.19 -4.20
C ALA A 38 -25.66 14.15 -5.01
N ALA A 39 -25.12 14.82 -6.03
CA ALA A 39 -25.87 15.77 -6.88
C ALA A 39 -26.73 15.12 -7.98
N ALA A 40 -26.73 13.79 -8.11
CA ALA A 40 -27.55 13.05 -9.07
C ALA A 40 -28.99 12.86 -8.55
N SER A 41 -29.67 13.95 -8.16
CA SER A 41 -31.04 13.86 -7.72
C SER A 41 -32.03 13.95 -8.91
N ALA A 42 -33.10 13.13 -8.82
CA ALA A 42 -34.28 13.09 -9.69
C ALA A 42 -33.96 13.07 -11.21
N ARG A 43 -33.51 11.92 -11.71
CA ARG A 43 -33.37 11.69 -13.14
C ARG A 43 -34.75 11.47 -13.76
N GLY A 44 -35.04 12.21 -14.83
CA GLY A 44 -36.19 11.96 -15.70
C GLY A 44 -37.43 12.81 -15.48
N VAL A 45 -38.39 12.62 -16.38
CA VAL A 45 -39.71 13.27 -16.36
C VAL A 45 -40.63 12.49 -15.40
N PRO A 46 -41.59 13.16 -14.72
CA PRO A 46 -42.54 12.48 -13.84
C PRO A 46 -43.38 11.43 -14.60
N PHE A 47 -43.51 10.26 -14.01
CA PHE A 47 -44.32 9.15 -14.52
C PHE A 47 -45.05 8.43 -13.39
N GLU A 48 -46.16 7.79 -13.73
CA GLU A 48 -46.88 6.86 -12.87
C GLU A 48 -46.32 5.45 -13.08
N LEU A 49 -45.97 4.78 -11.98
CA LEU A 49 -45.57 3.38 -11.96
C LEU A 49 -46.65 2.56 -11.26
N ALA A 50 -47.14 1.55 -11.96
CA ALA A 50 -48.13 0.61 -11.40
C ALA A 50 -47.67 -0.85 -11.57
N ARG A 51 -47.95 -1.69 -10.58
CA ARG A 51 -47.56 -3.08 -10.51
C ARG A 51 -48.78 -3.98 -10.74
N TRP A 52 -48.63 -5.08 -11.49
CA TRP A 52 -49.65 -6.08 -11.65
C TRP A 52 -50.01 -6.73 -10.32
N ASN A 53 -51.32 -6.76 -9.99
CA ASN A 53 -51.80 -7.17 -8.68
C ASN A 53 -51.81 -8.69 -8.45
N ASP A 54 -51.82 -9.49 -9.51
CA ASP A 54 -51.83 -10.95 -9.36
C ASP A 54 -50.42 -11.53 -9.46
N PRO A 55 -49.77 -11.81 -8.33
CA PRO A 55 -48.43 -12.37 -8.34
C PRO A 55 -48.36 -13.82 -8.78
N ALA A 56 -49.51 -14.53 -8.83
CA ALA A 56 -49.55 -15.95 -9.13
C ALA A 56 -49.49 -16.26 -10.64
N THR A 57 -49.69 -15.26 -11.48
CA THR A 57 -49.70 -15.42 -12.93
C THR A 57 -48.82 -14.38 -13.62
N ALA A 58 -48.03 -14.83 -14.59
CA ALA A 58 -47.34 -13.95 -15.53
C ALA A 58 -48.06 -14.07 -16.89
N PRO A 59 -49.21 -13.37 -17.08
CA PRO A 59 -50.03 -13.54 -18.28
C PRO A 59 -49.28 -13.02 -19.53
N PRO A 60 -49.70 -13.47 -20.72
CA PRO A 60 -49.22 -12.89 -21.98
C PRO A 60 -49.53 -11.39 -22.06
N ILE A 61 -48.75 -10.67 -22.88
CA ILE A 61 -48.91 -9.21 -23.03
C ILE A 61 -50.33 -8.80 -23.45
N ASP A 62 -50.99 -9.56 -24.28
CA ASP A 62 -52.37 -9.25 -24.75
C ASP A 62 -53.35 -9.20 -23.59
N VAL A 63 -53.21 -10.11 -22.60
CA VAL A 63 -54.03 -10.10 -21.38
C VAL A 63 -53.71 -8.89 -20.51
N VAL A 64 -52.42 -8.53 -20.38
CA VAL A 64 -51.96 -7.38 -19.60
C VAL A 64 -52.50 -6.07 -20.21
N ARG A 65 -52.43 -5.93 -21.54
CA ARG A 65 -52.93 -4.75 -22.27
C ARG A 65 -54.45 -4.59 -22.22
N GLY A 66 -55.15 -5.70 -22.28
CA GLY A 66 -56.62 -5.72 -22.23
C GLY A 66 -57.21 -5.64 -20.82
N ALA A 67 -56.36 -5.64 -19.78
CA ALA A 67 -56.80 -5.60 -18.40
C ALA A 67 -57.27 -4.19 -17.99
N ALA A 68 -58.36 -4.16 -17.18
CA ALA A 68 -58.80 -2.91 -16.56
C ALA A 68 -57.80 -2.37 -15.56
N ASP A 69 -57.86 -1.06 -15.27
CA ASP A 69 -56.92 -0.37 -14.37
C ASP A 69 -56.93 -0.93 -12.93
N ASP A 70 -58.00 -1.57 -12.49
CA ASP A 70 -58.13 -2.24 -11.19
C ASP A 70 -57.20 -3.45 -11.00
N ARG A 71 -56.66 -3.99 -12.11
CA ARG A 71 -55.65 -5.05 -12.07
C ARG A 71 -54.26 -4.57 -11.76
N PHE A 72 -54.06 -3.25 -11.75
CA PHE A 72 -52.78 -2.65 -11.46
C PHE A 72 -52.83 -1.85 -10.14
N GLU A 73 -51.91 -2.14 -9.24
CA GLU A 73 -51.66 -1.36 -8.03
C GLU A 73 -50.77 -0.19 -8.37
N VAL A 74 -51.25 1.05 -8.27
CA VAL A 74 -50.44 2.26 -8.46
C VAL A 74 -49.52 2.39 -7.28
N LEU A 75 -48.23 2.49 -7.55
CA LEU A 75 -47.21 2.67 -6.54
C LEU A 75 -47.19 4.15 -6.07
N PRO A 76 -46.66 4.46 -4.84
CA PRO A 76 -46.59 5.81 -4.35
C PRO A 76 -45.91 6.74 -5.33
N ALA A 77 -46.35 8.01 -5.41
CA ALA A 77 -45.78 9.03 -6.30
C ALA A 77 -44.27 9.16 -6.08
N GLY A 78 -43.50 9.19 -7.16
CA GLY A 78 -42.03 9.20 -7.12
C GLY A 78 -41.38 7.81 -6.99
N SER A 79 -42.17 6.72 -6.94
CA SER A 79 -41.62 5.38 -7.00
C SER A 79 -40.98 5.14 -8.37
N SER A 80 -39.73 4.68 -8.36
CA SER A 80 -38.97 4.38 -9.59
C SER A 80 -38.29 3.01 -9.53
N LEU A 81 -38.49 2.23 -8.47
CA LEU A 81 -37.87 0.91 -8.31
C LEU A 81 -38.79 -0.18 -8.81
N LEU A 82 -38.27 -1.07 -9.69
CA LEU A 82 -38.94 -2.26 -10.13
C LEU A 82 -38.56 -3.43 -9.22
N ASP A 83 -39.42 -3.79 -8.29
CA ASP A 83 -39.19 -4.93 -7.40
C ASP A 83 -39.23 -6.24 -8.21
N ASN A 84 -38.19 -7.03 -8.07
CA ASN A 84 -38.13 -8.37 -8.68
C ASN A 84 -38.96 -9.37 -7.88
N GLY A 85 -39.91 -10.04 -8.53
CA GLY A 85 -40.53 -11.21 -7.94
C GLY A 85 -39.48 -12.28 -7.62
N ARG A 86 -39.51 -12.82 -6.39
CA ARG A 86 -38.53 -13.85 -5.98
C ARG A 86 -38.66 -15.13 -6.78
N ASP A 87 -39.89 -15.52 -7.06
CA ASP A 87 -40.26 -16.84 -7.63
C ASP A 87 -41.07 -16.74 -8.93
N MET A 88 -41.46 -15.53 -9.34
CA MET A 88 -42.35 -15.30 -10.49
C MET A 88 -42.01 -13.99 -11.21
N ASP A 89 -42.25 -13.98 -12.52
CA ASP A 89 -42.14 -12.77 -13.34
C ASP A 89 -43.12 -11.71 -12.87
N ARG A 90 -42.72 -10.46 -12.90
CA ARG A 90 -43.59 -9.33 -12.54
C ARG A 90 -43.79 -8.39 -13.69
N TRP A 91 -45.04 -7.93 -13.86
CA TRP A 91 -45.39 -6.91 -14.81
C TRP A 91 -45.51 -5.53 -14.14
N TYR A 92 -45.03 -4.53 -14.84
CA TYR A 92 -45.16 -3.13 -14.47
C TYR A 92 -45.75 -2.35 -15.65
N ARG A 93 -46.55 -1.35 -15.33
CA ARG A 93 -47.07 -0.37 -16.28
C ARG A 93 -46.47 0.98 -15.93
N VAL A 94 -45.90 1.65 -16.93
CA VAL A 94 -45.29 2.98 -16.81
C VAL A 94 -46.11 3.92 -17.71
N ARG A 95 -46.65 5.00 -17.16
CA ARG A 95 -47.37 6.05 -17.88
C ARG A 95 -46.73 7.40 -17.62
N LEU A 96 -46.53 8.21 -18.64
CA LEU A 96 -46.13 9.60 -18.46
C LEU A 96 -47.25 10.38 -17.73
N ALA A 97 -46.85 11.26 -16.83
CA ALA A 97 -47.81 12.16 -16.18
C ALA A 97 -48.35 13.26 -17.14
N GLU A 98 -47.51 13.66 -18.09
CA GLU A 98 -47.81 14.70 -19.10
C GLU A 98 -47.30 14.24 -20.46
N PRO A 99 -47.90 14.76 -21.59
CA PRO A 99 -47.40 14.45 -22.94
C PRO A 99 -45.94 14.87 -23.11
N TRP A 100 -45.21 14.11 -23.93
CA TRP A 100 -43.79 14.42 -24.20
C TRP A 100 -43.69 15.71 -25.03
N THR A 101 -42.91 16.69 -24.55
CA THR A 101 -42.79 18.02 -25.17
C THR A 101 -41.37 18.35 -25.63
N SER A 102 -40.37 17.54 -25.32
CA SER A 102 -38.98 17.77 -25.74
C SER A 102 -38.79 17.51 -27.24
N THR A 103 -37.86 18.23 -27.82
CA THR A 103 -37.46 18.05 -29.23
C THR A 103 -36.65 16.77 -29.47
N SER A 104 -36.02 16.24 -28.43
CA SER A 104 -35.31 14.98 -28.45
C SER A 104 -36.26 13.85 -28.08
N PRO A 105 -36.19 12.66 -28.69
CA PRO A 105 -37.07 11.55 -28.36
C PRO A 105 -36.87 11.08 -26.92
N PRO A 106 -37.95 10.55 -26.27
CA PRO A 106 -37.80 9.95 -24.94
C PRO A 106 -37.11 8.60 -25.01
N VAL A 107 -36.41 8.24 -23.93
CA VAL A 107 -35.86 6.91 -23.74
C VAL A 107 -36.27 6.39 -22.36
N LEU A 108 -36.58 5.10 -22.27
CA LEU A 108 -36.76 4.39 -21.03
C LEU A 108 -35.38 3.84 -20.61
N ALA A 109 -34.85 4.35 -19.51
CA ALA A 109 -33.58 3.89 -18.93
C ALA A 109 -33.85 3.07 -17.66
N LEU A 110 -33.26 1.89 -17.59
CA LEU A 110 -33.26 1.03 -16.42
C LEU A 110 -31.87 0.98 -15.83
N TYR A 111 -31.66 1.65 -14.71
CA TYR A 111 -30.37 1.74 -14.03
C TYR A 111 -30.14 0.57 -13.09
N ALA A 112 -28.87 0.15 -12.98
CA ALA A 112 -28.44 -0.99 -12.15
C ALA A 112 -29.18 -2.32 -12.47
N PRO A 113 -29.38 -2.69 -13.74
CA PRO A 113 -30.12 -3.91 -14.11
C PRO A 113 -29.28 -5.19 -13.97
N TYR A 114 -28.32 -5.21 -13.05
CA TYR A 114 -27.32 -6.26 -12.90
C TYR A 114 -27.92 -7.66 -12.82
N GLY A 115 -27.79 -8.38 -13.94
CA GLY A 115 -28.25 -9.76 -14.06
C GLY A 115 -29.77 -9.92 -14.23
N ASN A 116 -30.53 -8.85 -14.40
CA ASN A 116 -31.93 -8.91 -14.74
C ASN A 116 -32.12 -9.10 -16.27
N GLN A 117 -33.05 -9.99 -16.66
CA GLN A 117 -33.60 -10.03 -17.99
C GLN A 117 -34.92 -9.24 -17.96
N VAL A 118 -34.99 -8.24 -18.83
CA VAL A 118 -36.12 -7.34 -18.89
C VAL A 118 -36.72 -7.39 -20.29
N THR A 119 -38.03 -7.56 -20.36
CA THR A 119 -38.76 -7.41 -21.62
C THR A 119 -39.61 -6.15 -21.54
N VAL A 120 -39.43 -5.24 -22.49
CA VAL A 120 -40.21 -4.01 -22.57
C VAL A 120 -41.10 -4.05 -23.81
N HIS A 121 -42.36 -3.64 -23.64
CA HIS A 121 -43.32 -3.52 -24.70
C HIS A 121 -43.72 -2.05 -24.85
N VAL A 122 -43.43 -1.49 -26.02
CA VAL A 122 -43.62 -0.09 -26.32
C VAL A 122 -44.66 0.10 -27.43
N PRO A 123 -45.57 1.11 -27.34
CA PRO A 123 -46.49 1.39 -28.43
C PRO A 123 -45.72 1.78 -29.71
N PRO A 124 -46.34 1.62 -30.94
CA PRO A 124 -47.75 1.27 -31.16
C PRO A 124 -48.03 -0.23 -31.22
N ASP A 125 -47.07 -1.06 -31.59
CA ASP A 125 -47.27 -2.49 -31.84
C ASP A 125 -47.07 -3.36 -30.57
N TYR A 126 -46.41 -2.85 -29.56
CA TYR A 126 -46.08 -3.56 -28.31
C TYR A 126 -45.24 -4.82 -28.55
N ALA A 127 -44.44 -4.83 -29.61
CA ALA A 127 -43.51 -5.91 -29.85
C ALA A 127 -42.55 -6.08 -28.64
N ALA A 128 -42.22 -7.33 -28.33
CA ALA A 128 -41.35 -7.66 -27.22
C ALA A 128 -39.90 -7.24 -27.54
N MET A 129 -39.34 -6.33 -26.75
CA MET A 129 -37.91 -5.99 -26.76
C MET A 129 -37.27 -6.59 -25.53
N GLU A 130 -36.61 -7.74 -25.68
CA GLU A 130 -35.88 -8.39 -24.60
C GLU A 130 -34.43 -7.92 -24.60
N ARG A 131 -33.96 -7.48 -23.45
CA ARG A 131 -32.55 -7.04 -23.27
C ARG A 131 -32.01 -7.49 -21.91
N ALA A 132 -30.72 -7.81 -21.93
CA ALA A 132 -29.94 -8.05 -20.72
C ALA A 132 -28.63 -7.23 -20.82
N LEU A 133 -28.15 -6.67 -19.72
CA LEU A 133 -26.96 -5.80 -19.71
C LEU A 133 -25.68 -6.48 -20.24
N ARG A 134 -25.70 -7.80 -20.40
CA ARG A 134 -24.55 -8.61 -20.80
C ARG A 134 -24.67 -9.25 -22.18
N ASP A 135 -25.66 -8.85 -22.96
CA ASP A 135 -25.75 -9.29 -24.34
C ASP A 135 -24.61 -8.70 -25.14
N LEU A 136 -23.73 -9.55 -25.69
CA LEU A 136 -22.59 -9.16 -26.51
C LEU A 136 -23.01 -8.61 -27.88
N ASP A 137 -24.21 -8.97 -28.32
CA ASP A 137 -24.81 -8.52 -29.59
C ASP A 137 -25.52 -7.16 -29.47
N LEU A 138 -25.43 -6.50 -28.30
CA LEU A 138 -25.99 -5.19 -28.11
C LEU A 138 -25.30 -4.18 -29.05
N ASP A 139 -26.10 -3.56 -29.92
CA ASP A 139 -25.70 -2.45 -30.73
C ASP A 139 -24.95 -1.39 -29.91
N GLN A 140 -23.82 -0.87 -30.40
CA GLN A 140 -22.92 0.06 -29.71
C GLN A 140 -23.59 1.36 -29.20
N ARG A 141 -24.85 1.55 -29.48
CA ARG A 141 -25.69 2.68 -29.03
C ARG A 141 -26.14 2.56 -27.56
N HIS A 142 -25.91 1.43 -26.90
CA HIS A 142 -26.44 1.18 -25.56
C HIS A 142 -25.41 1.48 -24.48
N SER A 143 -25.89 2.03 -23.37
CA SER A 143 -25.11 2.29 -22.16
C SER A 143 -24.60 1.00 -21.52
N ARG A 144 -23.42 1.08 -20.88
CA ARG A 144 -22.84 -0.04 -20.12
C ARG A 144 -23.40 -0.18 -18.69
N HIS A 145 -24.11 0.85 -18.20
CA HIS A 145 -24.64 0.85 -16.84
C HIS A 145 -26.17 0.91 -16.76
N ALA A 146 -26.86 1.11 -17.89
CA ALA A 146 -28.29 1.13 -17.99
C ALA A 146 -28.78 0.35 -19.23
N LEU A 147 -29.94 -0.31 -19.11
CA LEU A 147 -30.66 -0.81 -20.27
C LEU A 147 -31.50 0.33 -20.82
N VAL A 148 -31.35 0.63 -22.10
CA VAL A 148 -32.02 1.76 -22.76
C VAL A 148 -32.94 1.24 -23.84
N PHE A 149 -34.17 1.74 -23.85
CA PHE A 149 -35.19 1.42 -24.85
C PHE A 149 -35.69 2.72 -25.47
N ASP A 150 -35.63 2.81 -26.78
CA ASP A 150 -36.15 3.96 -27.52
C ASP A 150 -37.67 4.01 -27.43
N LEU A 151 -38.22 5.18 -27.12
CA LEU A 151 -39.64 5.42 -27.03
C LEU A 151 -40.13 6.33 -28.16
N PRO A 152 -41.38 6.18 -28.63
CA PRO A 152 -41.93 7.06 -29.65
C PRO A 152 -42.09 8.50 -29.13
N ALA A 153 -41.81 9.48 -29.99
CA ALA A 153 -41.96 10.90 -29.63
C ALA A 153 -43.41 11.32 -29.35
N THR A 154 -44.38 10.46 -29.73
CA THR A 154 -45.82 10.69 -29.51
C THR A 154 -46.31 10.13 -28.19
N LEU A 155 -45.39 9.78 -27.28
CA LEU A 155 -45.72 9.20 -25.98
C LEU A 155 -46.47 10.20 -25.09
N GLY A 156 -47.57 9.73 -24.50
CA GLY A 156 -48.42 10.54 -23.63
C GLY A 156 -49.05 9.70 -22.49
N PRO A 157 -49.87 10.33 -21.64
CA PRO A 157 -50.53 9.63 -20.53
C PRO A 157 -51.38 8.42 -20.92
N ASP A 158 -51.97 8.47 -22.12
CA ASP A 158 -52.84 7.43 -22.66
C ASP A 158 -52.10 6.25 -23.31
N THR A 159 -50.77 6.37 -23.44
CA THR A 159 -49.91 5.37 -24.10
C THR A 159 -49.01 4.65 -23.12
N PRO A 160 -49.50 3.61 -22.38
CA PRO A 160 -48.70 2.93 -21.37
C PRO A 160 -47.55 2.11 -22.01
N ILE A 161 -46.46 2.04 -21.27
CA ILE A 161 -45.31 1.15 -21.52
C ILE A 161 -45.44 -0.01 -20.53
N TYR A 162 -45.26 -1.25 -21.01
CA TYR A 162 -45.26 -2.40 -20.13
C TYR A 162 -43.87 -2.99 -19.99
N VAL A 163 -43.46 -3.24 -18.75
CA VAL A 163 -42.15 -3.81 -18.39
C VAL A 163 -42.36 -5.13 -17.68
N ARG A 164 -41.82 -6.20 -18.23
CA ARG A 164 -41.79 -7.52 -17.61
C ARG A 164 -40.43 -7.78 -17.02
N MET A 165 -40.37 -7.98 -15.72
CA MET A 165 -39.20 -8.38 -15.00
C MET A 165 -39.20 -9.88 -14.80
N LYS A 166 -38.19 -10.61 -15.30
CA LYS A 166 -38.08 -12.07 -15.10
C LYS A 166 -37.76 -12.38 -13.64
N ALA A 167 -38.35 -13.45 -13.15
CA ALA A 167 -38.14 -13.92 -11.78
C ALA A 167 -36.65 -14.04 -11.42
N GLY A 168 -36.31 -13.60 -10.24
CA GLY A 168 -34.92 -13.66 -9.78
C GLY A 168 -34.67 -12.84 -8.52
N ARG A 169 -33.67 -13.26 -7.73
CA ARG A 169 -33.23 -12.54 -6.53
C ARG A 169 -32.09 -11.63 -6.90
N ARG A 170 -32.38 -10.42 -7.36
CA ARG A 170 -31.41 -9.47 -7.88
C ARG A 170 -31.78 -8.06 -7.41
N LEU A 171 -30.84 -7.15 -7.48
CA LEU A 171 -31.13 -5.75 -7.18
C LEU A 171 -32.26 -5.25 -8.06
N SER A 172 -33.22 -4.56 -7.44
CA SER A 172 -34.34 -3.90 -8.14
C SER A 172 -33.80 -2.75 -8.99
N PRO A 173 -33.96 -2.79 -10.34
CA PRO A 173 -33.49 -1.68 -11.16
C PRO A 173 -34.37 -0.45 -10.96
N GLN A 174 -33.75 0.71 -11.09
CA GLN A 174 -34.45 1.98 -11.10
C GLN A 174 -34.85 2.35 -12.52
N VAL A 175 -36.14 2.60 -12.74
CA VAL A 175 -36.68 3.07 -14.01
C VAL A 175 -36.66 4.60 -14.07
N ALA A 176 -36.31 5.17 -15.24
CA ALA A 176 -36.43 6.58 -15.54
C ALA A 176 -36.86 6.76 -17.00
N ILE A 177 -37.64 7.83 -17.28
CA ILE A 177 -37.91 8.28 -18.65
C ILE A 177 -37.18 9.59 -18.83
N GLU A 178 -36.24 9.61 -19.76
CA GLU A 178 -35.32 10.74 -19.97
C GLU A 178 -35.32 11.18 -21.42
N ASP A 179 -34.91 12.41 -21.64
CA ASP A 179 -34.55 12.94 -22.98
C ASP A 179 -33.29 12.21 -23.49
N ALA A 180 -33.34 11.64 -24.69
CA ALA A 180 -32.20 10.86 -25.23
C ALA A 180 -30.89 11.65 -25.26
N SER A 181 -30.95 12.95 -25.53
CA SER A 181 -29.75 13.81 -25.54
C SER A 181 -29.21 14.08 -24.12
N ALA A 182 -30.09 14.20 -23.13
CA ALA A 182 -29.71 14.35 -21.73
C ALA A 182 -29.10 13.05 -21.18
N PHE A 183 -29.75 11.92 -21.48
CA PHE A 183 -29.23 10.60 -21.15
C PHE A 183 -27.83 10.37 -21.75
N ALA A 184 -27.64 10.65 -23.06
CA ALA A 184 -26.34 10.46 -23.72
C ALA A 184 -25.23 11.30 -23.06
N ARG A 185 -25.51 12.55 -22.68
CA ARG A 185 -24.53 13.39 -21.97
C ARG A 185 -24.19 12.81 -20.58
N ALA A 186 -25.20 12.35 -19.85
CA ALA A 186 -25.01 11.74 -18.53
C ALA A 186 -24.22 10.44 -18.62
N ASP A 187 -24.51 9.61 -19.63
CA ASP A 187 -23.82 8.34 -19.86
C ASP A 187 -22.35 8.53 -20.23
N ILE A 188 -22.03 9.47 -21.10
CA ILE A 188 -20.65 9.85 -21.43
C ILE A 188 -19.90 10.33 -20.18
N ALA A 189 -20.55 11.14 -19.33
CA ALA A 189 -19.95 11.60 -18.08
C ALA A 189 -19.69 10.44 -17.11
N TYR A 190 -20.64 9.51 -17.00
CA TYR A 190 -20.49 8.30 -16.20
C TYR A 190 -19.30 7.46 -16.69
N GLN A 191 -19.26 7.14 -17.99
CA GLN A 191 -18.20 6.33 -18.57
C GLN A 191 -16.82 6.96 -18.37
N ARG A 192 -16.70 8.28 -18.60
CA ARG A 192 -15.46 9.01 -18.36
C ARG A 192 -14.99 8.91 -16.91
N ASN A 193 -15.90 9.10 -15.96
CA ASN A 193 -15.57 9.09 -14.54
C ASN A 193 -15.19 7.68 -14.06
N ILE A 194 -15.94 6.66 -14.47
CA ILE A 194 -15.63 5.26 -14.13
C ILE A 194 -14.29 4.84 -14.74
N THR A 195 -14.03 5.17 -16.00
CA THR A 195 -12.76 4.86 -16.66
C THR A 195 -11.59 5.53 -15.92
N ALA A 196 -11.74 6.78 -15.48
CA ALA A 196 -10.72 7.48 -14.70
C ALA A 196 -10.43 6.76 -13.35
N ILE A 197 -11.49 6.35 -12.64
CA ILE A 197 -11.36 5.62 -11.36
C ILE A 197 -10.67 4.26 -11.56
N LEU A 198 -11.13 3.48 -12.55
CA LEU A 198 -10.56 2.16 -12.84
C LEU A 198 -9.10 2.27 -13.32
N THR A 199 -8.78 3.31 -14.08
CA THR A 199 -7.40 3.60 -14.49
C THR A 199 -6.52 3.91 -13.28
N ALA A 200 -7.00 4.68 -12.31
CA ALA A 200 -6.26 4.96 -11.09
C ALA A 200 -5.97 3.68 -10.29
N ILE A 201 -6.94 2.76 -10.21
CA ILE A 201 -6.75 1.44 -9.58
C ILE A 201 -5.72 0.63 -10.37
N ALA A 202 -5.81 0.61 -11.70
CA ALA A 202 -4.89 -0.14 -12.57
C ALA A 202 -3.45 0.37 -12.46
N VAL A 203 -3.25 1.69 -12.44
CA VAL A 203 -1.93 2.29 -12.21
C VAL A 203 -1.39 1.90 -10.84
N THR A 204 -2.21 1.98 -9.78
CA THR A 204 -1.81 1.58 -8.44
C THR A 204 -1.43 0.09 -8.41
N TRP A 205 -2.20 -0.76 -9.07
CA TRP A 205 -1.93 -2.20 -9.21
C TRP A 205 -0.57 -2.46 -9.87
N LEU A 206 -0.26 -1.79 -10.99
CA LEU A 206 1.03 -1.91 -11.69
C LEU A 206 2.20 -1.43 -10.82
N VAL A 207 2.04 -0.32 -10.10
CA VAL A 207 3.05 0.22 -9.19
C VAL A 207 3.33 -0.76 -8.06
N VAL A 208 2.28 -1.31 -7.43
CA VAL A 208 2.42 -2.32 -6.37
C VAL A 208 3.11 -3.58 -6.91
N GLY A 209 2.76 -4.02 -8.14
CA GLY A 209 3.40 -5.15 -8.81
C GLY A 209 4.90 -4.92 -9.07
N ALA A 210 5.26 -3.74 -9.56
CA ALA A 210 6.65 -3.35 -9.80
C ALA A 210 7.47 -3.36 -8.49
N PHE A 211 6.93 -2.81 -7.41
CA PHE A 211 7.56 -2.87 -6.09
C PHE A 211 7.67 -4.32 -5.59
N GLY A 212 6.63 -5.13 -5.75
CA GLY A 212 6.65 -6.55 -5.39
C GLY A 212 7.74 -7.35 -6.11
N TRP A 213 7.92 -7.06 -7.39
CA TRP A 213 8.97 -7.67 -8.21
C TRP A 213 10.39 -7.30 -7.74
N VAL A 214 10.61 -6.00 -7.49
CA VAL A 214 11.94 -5.49 -7.08
C VAL A 214 12.29 -5.90 -5.65
N LEU A 215 11.33 -5.78 -4.73
CA LEU A 215 11.57 -5.96 -3.29
C LEU A 215 11.41 -7.41 -2.85
N ARG A 216 10.70 -8.24 -3.64
CA ARG A 216 10.40 -9.65 -3.34
C ARG A 216 9.74 -9.90 -1.99
N GLU A 217 9.05 -8.88 -1.46
CA GLU A 217 8.34 -8.98 -0.18
C GLU A 217 6.92 -9.54 -0.41
N ARG A 218 6.53 -10.50 0.43
CA ARG A 218 5.23 -11.21 0.31
C ARG A 218 4.03 -10.28 0.40
N GLU A 219 4.13 -9.21 1.17
CA GLU A 219 3.06 -8.24 1.37
C GLU A 219 2.66 -7.53 0.07
N PHE A 220 3.65 -7.15 -0.74
CA PHE A 220 3.38 -6.56 -2.06
C PHE A 220 2.72 -7.55 -3.02
N LEU A 221 3.12 -8.82 -3.00
CA LEU A 221 2.53 -9.86 -3.85
C LEU A 221 1.06 -10.13 -3.46
N LEU A 222 0.78 -10.19 -2.16
CA LEU A 222 -0.59 -10.38 -1.66
C LEU A 222 -1.46 -9.16 -1.98
N LEU A 223 -0.94 -7.95 -1.82
CA LEU A 223 -1.64 -6.72 -2.18
C LEU A 223 -1.85 -6.60 -3.68
N PHE A 224 -0.88 -6.98 -4.50
CA PHE A 224 -1.01 -7.05 -5.96
C PHE A 224 -2.15 -7.99 -6.38
N GLY A 225 -2.21 -9.20 -5.81
CA GLY A 225 -3.32 -10.12 -6.04
C GLY A 225 -4.67 -9.54 -5.61
N ALA A 226 -4.74 -8.93 -4.42
CA ALA A 226 -5.97 -8.33 -3.90
C ALA A 226 -6.49 -7.20 -4.80
N ILE A 227 -5.63 -6.23 -5.17
CA ILE A 227 -5.99 -5.11 -6.04
C ILE A 227 -6.32 -5.60 -7.46
N GLY A 228 -5.57 -6.58 -8.00
CA GLY A 228 -5.80 -7.11 -9.34
C GLY A 228 -7.16 -7.80 -9.49
N PHE A 229 -7.52 -8.67 -8.54
CA PHE A 229 -8.84 -9.30 -8.54
C PHE A 229 -9.97 -8.33 -8.19
N GLN A 230 -9.72 -7.32 -7.35
CA GLN A 230 -10.67 -6.24 -7.10
C GLN A 230 -10.90 -5.40 -8.36
N LEU A 231 -9.86 -5.07 -9.11
CA LEU A 231 -9.97 -4.37 -10.40
C LEU A 231 -10.78 -5.20 -11.39
N LEU A 232 -10.48 -6.50 -11.52
CA LEU A 232 -11.22 -7.40 -12.38
C LEU A 232 -12.72 -7.49 -12.00
N TYR A 233 -13.00 -7.58 -10.69
CA TYR A 233 -14.35 -7.52 -10.17
C TYR A 233 -15.08 -6.22 -10.57
N LEU A 234 -14.43 -5.08 -10.41
CA LEU A 234 -15.02 -3.78 -10.75
C LEU A 234 -15.19 -3.60 -12.26
N LEU A 235 -14.22 -4.03 -13.08
CA LEU A 235 -14.33 -4.02 -14.54
C LEU A 235 -15.54 -4.83 -15.03
N MET A 236 -15.79 -6.00 -14.43
CA MET A 236 -16.97 -6.80 -14.77
C MET A 236 -18.26 -6.20 -14.22
N LEU A 237 -18.21 -5.59 -13.04
CA LEU A 237 -19.39 -4.98 -12.41
C LEU A 237 -19.87 -3.76 -13.20
N THR A 238 -18.94 -2.92 -13.68
CA THR A 238 -19.25 -1.73 -14.47
C THR A 238 -19.49 -2.01 -15.97
N GLY A 239 -19.29 -3.26 -16.40
CA GLY A 239 -19.41 -3.65 -17.81
C GLY A 239 -18.19 -3.37 -18.67
N GLU A 240 -17.17 -2.67 -18.15
CA GLU A 240 -15.97 -2.30 -18.89
C GLU A 240 -15.12 -3.49 -19.34
N ALA A 241 -15.15 -4.60 -18.58
CA ALA A 241 -14.45 -5.84 -18.94
C ALA A 241 -14.89 -6.38 -20.30
N TYR A 242 -16.18 -6.25 -20.61
CA TYR A 242 -16.76 -6.82 -21.82
C TYR A 242 -16.46 -6.02 -23.09
N ALA A 243 -16.04 -4.77 -22.94
CA ALA A 243 -15.55 -3.93 -24.03
C ALA A 243 -14.07 -4.20 -24.38
N LEU A 244 -13.33 -4.87 -23.50
CA LEU A 244 -11.95 -5.26 -23.73
C LEU A 244 -11.91 -6.63 -24.44
N ALA A 245 -11.48 -6.67 -25.70
CA ALA A 245 -11.52 -7.88 -26.53
C ALA A 245 -10.91 -9.12 -25.87
N TRP A 246 -9.83 -8.96 -25.08
CA TRP A 246 -9.15 -10.04 -24.36
C TRP A 246 -9.88 -10.51 -23.07
N LEU A 247 -10.87 -9.74 -22.58
CA LEU A 247 -11.71 -10.09 -21.44
C LEU A 247 -13.16 -10.41 -21.85
N ALA A 248 -13.55 -10.14 -23.09
CA ALA A 248 -14.92 -10.32 -23.54
C ALA A 248 -15.46 -11.75 -23.32
N TRP A 249 -14.60 -12.76 -23.38
CA TRP A 249 -14.98 -14.17 -23.11
C TRP A 249 -15.52 -14.39 -21.68
N LEU A 250 -15.22 -13.50 -20.72
CA LEU A 250 -15.74 -13.58 -19.36
C LEU A 250 -17.26 -13.41 -19.30
N SER A 251 -17.86 -12.80 -20.33
CA SER A 251 -19.32 -12.71 -20.44
C SER A 251 -19.98 -14.09 -20.45
N ASN A 252 -19.34 -15.10 -21.06
CA ASN A 252 -19.82 -16.47 -21.11
C ASN A 252 -19.96 -17.11 -19.70
N LEU A 253 -19.16 -16.65 -18.73
CA LEU A 253 -19.25 -17.07 -17.34
C LEU A 253 -20.31 -16.28 -16.54
N GLY A 254 -20.81 -15.19 -17.10
CA GLY A 254 -21.90 -14.41 -16.51
C GLY A 254 -21.58 -13.91 -15.08
N VAL A 255 -22.54 -14.12 -14.17
CA VAL A 255 -22.43 -13.71 -12.75
C VAL A 255 -21.33 -14.45 -12.00
N VAL A 256 -21.01 -15.67 -12.45
CA VAL A 256 -20.02 -16.55 -11.79
C VAL A 256 -18.62 -15.91 -11.81
N ALA A 257 -18.23 -15.31 -12.93
CA ALA A 257 -16.93 -14.62 -13.04
C ALA A 257 -16.81 -13.48 -12.02
N ILE A 258 -17.90 -12.73 -11.80
CA ILE A 258 -17.95 -11.65 -10.79
C ILE A 258 -17.78 -12.22 -9.38
N TRP A 259 -18.45 -13.31 -9.04
CA TRP A 259 -18.32 -13.95 -7.72
C TRP A 259 -16.95 -14.52 -7.48
N ILE A 260 -16.37 -15.19 -8.47
CA ILE A 260 -15.00 -15.73 -8.37
C ILE A 260 -13.99 -14.61 -8.15
N SER A 261 -14.05 -13.54 -8.93
CA SER A 261 -13.12 -12.41 -8.81
C SER A 261 -13.26 -11.72 -7.47
N ARG A 262 -14.49 -11.50 -6.97
CA ARG A 262 -14.74 -10.93 -5.64
C ARG A 262 -14.20 -11.84 -4.53
N SER A 263 -14.41 -13.14 -4.63
CA SER A 263 -13.92 -14.13 -3.67
C SER A 263 -12.41 -14.20 -3.62
N LEU A 264 -11.74 -14.18 -4.79
CA LEU A 264 -10.29 -14.13 -4.90
C LEU A 264 -9.74 -12.83 -4.32
N ALA A 265 -10.34 -11.68 -4.66
CA ALA A 265 -9.94 -10.38 -4.08
C ALA A 265 -10.00 -10.41 -2.56
N THR A 266 -11.10 -10.92 -1.99
CA THR A 266 -11.29 -11.04 -0.54
C THR A 266 -10.27 -12.00 0.08
N MET A 267 -10.05 -13.17 -0.52
CA MET A 267 -9.07 -14.15 -0.05
C MET A 267 -7.65 -13.54 0.03
N PHE A 268 -7.18 -12.91 -1.05
CA PHE A 268 -5.88 -12.25 -1.07
C PHE A 268 -5.79 -11.12 -0.06
N LEU A 269 -6.87 -10.37 0.11
CA LEU A 269 -6.95 -9.27 1.07
C LEU A 269 -6.89 -9.77 2.52
N LEU A 270 -7.54 -10.89 2.86
CA LEU A 270 -7.45 -11.50 4.18
C LEU A 270 -6.03 -11.98 4.48
N LEU A 271 -5.38 -12.63 3.50
CA LEU A 271 -3.98 -13.03 3.62
C LEU A 271 -3.05 -11.82 3.77
N PHE A 272 -3.28 -10.76 2.99
CA PHE A 272 -2.57 -9.49 3.15
C PHE A 272 -2.77 -8.92 4.56
N THR A 273 -4.00 -8.87 5.06
CA THR A 273 -4.34 -8.35 6.40
C THR A 273 -3.56 -9.06 7.50
N VAL A 274 -3.46 -10.39 7.42
CA VAL A 274 -2.72 -11.21 8.39
C VAL A 274 -1.24 -10.79 8.46
N HIS A 275 -0.62 -10.52 7.32
CA HIS A 275 0.80 -10.15 7.25
C HIS A 275 1.00 -8.66 7.52
N PHE A 276 0.21 -7.79 6.92
CA PHE A 276 0.32 -6.35 7.04
C PHE A 276 0.13 -5.85 8.47
N LEU A 277 -0.82 -6.44 9.21
CA LEU A 277 -1.07 -6.11 10.62
C LEU A 277 -0.14 -6.83 11.61
N ASP A 278 0.74 -7.71 11.12
CA ASP A 278 1.60 -8.57 11.94
C ASP A 278 0.79 -9.32 13.03
N LEU A 279 -0.29 -10.01 12.60
CA LEU A 279 -1.19 -10.68 13.54
C LEU A 279 -0.54 -11.87 14.27
N VAL A 280 0.63 -12.32 13.82
CA VAL A 280 1.45 -13.29 14.58
C VAL A 280 1.77 -12.73 15.96
N ARG A 281 2.18 -11.46 16.00
CA ARG A 281 2.58 -10.74 17.21
C ARG A 281 1.38 -10.18 17.96
N PHE A 282 0.43 -9.57 17.24
CA PHE A 282 -0.62 -8.77 17.88
C PHE A 282 -1.90 -9.55 18.19
N ALA A 283 -2.29 -10.57 17.38
CA ALA A 283 -3.56 -11.28 17.55
C ALA A 283 -3.54 -12.71 16.96
N PRO A 284 -2.78 -13.68 17.55
CA PRO A 284 -2.56 -15.00 16.95
C PRO A 284 -3.84 -15.83 16.75
N ARG A 285 -4.85 -15.69 17.62
CA ARG A 285 -6.13 -16.40 17.48
C ARG A 285 -6.93 -15.87 16.29
N LEU A 286 -6.97 -14.53 16.09
CA LEU A 286 -7.64 -13.91 14.94
C LEU A 286 -6.90 -14.21 13.63
N ARG A 287 -5.57 -14.34 13.65
CA ARG A 287 -4.81 -14.84 12.50
C ARG A 287 -5.33 -16.20 12.02
N GLN A 288 -5.53 -17.15 12.95
CA GLN A 288 -6.05 -18.49 12.60
C GLN A 288 -7.46 -18.38 12.00
N ALA A 289 -8.34 -17.59 12.61
CA ALA A 289 -9.70 -17.37 12.12
C ALA A 289 -9.72 -16.74 10.71
N LEU A 290 -8.92 -15.70 10.45
CA LEU A 290 -8.83 -15.07 9.14
C LEU A 290 -8.24 -16.01 8.08
N ASN A 291 -7.23 -16.81 8.42
CA ASN A 291 -6.69 -17.83 7.51
C ASN A 291 -7.73 -18.91 7.20
N ALA A 292 -8.54 -19.32 8.18
CA ALA A 292 -9.64 -20.26 7.97
C ALA A 292 -10.72 -19.66 7.06
N CYS A 293 -11.08 -18.39 7.24
CA CYS A 293 -11.98 -17.67 6.33
C CYS A 293 -11.41 -17.60 4.92
N ALA A 294 -10.12 -17.25 4.76
CA ALA A 294 -9.47 -17.23 3.44
C ALA A 294 -9.49 -18.61 2.76
N ALA A 295 -9.20 -19.68 3.51
CA ALA A 295 -9.25 -21.04 3.01
C ALA A 295 -10.68 -21.47 2.62
N ALA A 296 -11.72 -21.01 3.34
CA ALA A 296 -13.11 -21.30 3.07
C ALA A 296 -13.61 -20.71 1.73
N PHE A 297 -12.96 -19.68 1.19
CA PHE A 297 -13.28 -19.18 -0.16
C PHE A 297 -12.87 -20.16 -1.26
N VAL A 298 -11.87 -21.02 -1.05
CA VAL A 298 -11.41 -21.97 -2.09
C VAL A 298 -12.52 -22.94 -2.53
N PRO A 299 -13.19 -23.70 -1.63
CA PRO A 299 -14.30 -24.56 -2.04
C PRO A 299 -15.46 -23.77 -2.63
N ILE A 300 -15.74 -22.54 -2.18
CA ILE A 300 -16.78 -21.68 -2.76
C ILE A 300 -16.47 -21.38 -4.23
N ILE A 301 -15.23 -21.01 -4.54
CA ILE A 301 -14.76 -20.72 -5.91
C ILE A 301 -14.91 -21.97 -6.79
N VAL A 302 -14.47 -23.13 -6.30
CA VAL A 302 -14.53 -24.39 -7.05
C VAL A 302 -15.99 -24.80 -7.31
N LEU A 303 -16.86 -24.73 -6.29
CA LEU A 303 -18.28 -25.08 -6.41
C LEU A 303 -19.05 -24.09 -7.30
N ALA A 304 -18.63 -22.81 -7.34
CA ALA A 304 -19.25 -21.81 -8.23
C ALA A 304 -19.11 -22.16 -9.72
N LEU A 305 -18.11 -22.95 -10.09
CA LEU A 305 -17.92 -23.43 -11.47
C LEU A 305 -18.93 -24.54 -11.85
N VAL A 306 -19.60 -25.14 -10.87
CA VAL A 306 -20.59 -26.19 -11.13
C VAL A 306 -21.96 -25.55 -11.39
N PRO A 307 -22.57 -25.69 -12.59
CA PRO A 307 -23.80 -25.00 -12.96
C PRO A 307 -24.95 -25.25 -11.97
N ALA A 308 -25.08 -26.48 -11.47
CA ALA A 308 -26.14 -26.85 -10.50
C ALA A 308 -26.01 -26.08 -9.16
N MET A 309 -24.85 -25.55 -8.82
CA MET A 309 -24.61 -24.81 -7.57
C MET A 309 -24.89 -23.30 -7.70
N GLN A 310 -24.96 -22.77 -8.92
CA GLN A 310 -25.09 -21.33 -9.17
C GLN A 310 -26.43 -20.75 -8.70
N GLY A 311 -27.52 -21.54 -8.81
CA GLY A 311 -28.86 -21.19 -8.30
C GLY A 311 -29.12 -21.60 -6.84
N SER A 312 -28.15 -22.20 -6.15
CA SER A 312 -28.26 -22.75 -4.81
C SER A 312 -28.03 -21.71 -3.70
N TRP A 313 -27.82 -22.20 -2.47
CA TRP A 313 -27.45 -21.43 -1.29
C TRP A 313 -26.01 -20.83 -1.37
N LEU A 314 -25.18 -21.33 -2.28
CA LEU A 314 -23.74 -21.02 -2.37
C LEU A 314 -23.43 -19.52 -2.47
N PRO A 315 -24.10 -18.70 -3.30
CA PRO A 315 -23.86 -17.26 -3.36
C PRO A 315 -24.13 -16.53 -2.05
N ARG A 316 -25.19 -16.95 -1.33
CA ARG A 316 -25.52 -16.35 -0.03
C ARG A 316 -24.47 -16.68 1.01
N PHE A 317 -24.01 -17.93 1.05
CA PHE A 317 -22.95 -18.34 1.95
C PHE A 317 -21.67 -17.55 1.70
N GLY A 318 -21.30 -17.32 0.43
CA GLY A 318 -20.18 -16.46 0.05
C GLY A 318 -20.33 -15.03 0.58
N GLY A 319 -21.54 -14.45 0.47
CA GLY A 319 -21.85 -13.12 1.03
C GLY A 319 -21.75 -13.07 2.55
N TYR A 320 -22.32 -14.04 3.27
CA TYR A 320 -22.18 -14.10 4.73
C TYR A 320 -20.74 -14.30 5.17
N LEU A 321 -19.97 -15.14 4.49
CA LEU A 321 -18.55 -15.35 4.79
C LEU A 321 -17.76 -14.06 4.58
N LEU A 322 -18.07 -13.27 3.55
CA LEU A 322 -17.45 -11.96 3.31
C LEU A 322 -17.75 -10.99 4.47
N ILE A 323 -18.99 -10.88 4.90
CA ILE A 323 -19.38 -10.02 6.04
C ILE A 323 -18.63 -10.43 7.31
N VAL A 324 -18.66 -11.72 7.65
CA VAL A 324 -18.01 -12.26 8.85
C VAL A 324 -16.50 -12.00 8.80
N SER A 325 -15.87 -12.30 7.67
CA SER A 325 -14.42 -12.10 7.52
C SER A 325 -14.02 -10.63 7.57
N SER A 326 -14.84 -9.71 7.03
CA SER A 326 -14.63 -8.26 7.11
C SER A 326 -14.74 -7.74 8.54
N ILE A 327 -15.73 -8.22 9.31
CA ILE A 327 -15.88 -7.89 10.74
C ILE A 327 -14.67 -8.40 11.53
N LEU A 328 -14.26 -9.66 11.30
CA LEU A 328 -13.08 -10.23 11.97
C LEU A 328 -11.80 -9.45 11.65
N ALA A 329 -11.63 -9.03 10.39
CA ALA A 329 -10.49 -8.21 9.97
C ALA A 329 -10.51 -6.84 10.66
N MET A 330 -11.68 -6.22 10.80
CA MET A 330 -11.84 -4.95 11.52
C MET A 330 -11.51 -5.09 13.01
N VAL A 331 -12.01 -6.15 13.67
CA VAL A 331 -11.69 -6.46 15.07
C VAL A 331 -10.18 -6.69 15.24
N ALA A 332 -9.56 -7.42 14.31
CA ALA A 332 -8.12 -7.66 14.33
C ALA A 332 -7.32 -6.35 14.20
N ALA A 333 -7.76 -5.46 13.32
CA ALA A 333 -7.14 -4.15 13.14
C ALA A 333 -7.28 -3.25 14.38
N CYS A 334 -8.46 -3.22 15.00
CA CYS A 334 -8.68 -2.48 16.26
C CYS A 334 -7.79 -3.01 17.39
N LEU A 335 -7.67 -4.32 17.54
CA LEU A 335 -6.80 -4.93 18.55
C LEU A 335 -5.32 -4.65 18.27
N ALA A 336 -4.88 -4.76 17.01
CA ALA A 336 -3.52 -4.43 16.62
C ALA A 336 -3.22 -2.94 16.88
N TRP A 337 -4.16 -2.03 16.59
CA TRP A 337 -4.02 -0.61 16.89
C TRP A 337 -3.87 -0.36 18.38
N ARG A 338 -4.75 -0.93 19.23
CA ARG A 338 -4.64 -0.81 20.71
C ARG A 338 -3.33 -1.32 21.25
N ARG A 339 -2.69 -2.27 20.57
CA ARG A 339 -1.38 -2.84 20.92
C ARG A 339 -0.18 -2.12 20.28
N GLY A 340 -0.41 -0.96 19.65
CA GLY A 340 0.62 -0.06 19.14
C GLY A 340 1.03 -0.27 17.67
N SER A 341 0.30 -1.08 16.89
CA SER A 341 0.59 -1.25 15.46
C SER A 341 0.34 0.04 14.68
N ARG A 342 1.37 0.58 14.03
CA ARG A 342 1.24 1.76 13.13
C ARG A 342 0.44 1.40 11.87
N ALA A 343 0.66 0.22 11.31
CA ALA A 343 -0.02 -0.27 10.12
C ALA A 343 -1.55 -0.36 10.30
N ALA A 344 -2.02 -0.68 11.51
CA ALA A 344 -3.44 -0.79 11.82
C ALA A 344 -4.22 0.52 11.63
N ARG A 345 -3.59 1.68 11.79
CA ARG A 345 -4.23 3.00 11.54
C ARG A 345 -4.54 3.19 10.06
N PHE A 346 -3.58 2.88 9.18
CA PHE A 346 -3.78 2.94 7.73
C PHE A 346 -4.88 1.97 7.29
N TYR A 347 -4.85 0.75 7.86
CA TYR A 347 -5.84 -0.27 7.58
C TYR A 347 -7.26 0.17 7.94
N LEU A 348 -7.47 0.69 9.16
CA LEU A 348 -8.78 1.14 9.63
C LEU A 348 -9.33 2.29 8.79
N VAL A 349 -8.49 3.28 8.48
CA VAL A 349 -8.91 4.43 7.64
C VAL A 349 -9.28 3.98 6.23
N ALA A 350 -8.48 3.07 5.64
CA ALA A 350 -8.74 2.58 4.29
C ALA A 350 -10.00 1.70 4.22
N TRP A 351 -10.16 0.81 5.18
CA TRP A 351 -11.12 -0.29 5.12
C TRP A 351 -12.51 0.05 5.65
N LEU A 352 -12.62 0.96 6.61
CA LEU A 352 -13.90 1.30 7.23
C LEU A 352 -14.96 1.77 6.21
N PRO A 353 -14.66 2.69 5.28
CA PRO A 353 -15.63 3.09 4.24
C PRO A 353 -16.00 1.96 3.29
N ALA A 354 -15.02 1.14 2.90
CA ALA A 354 -15.25 0.02 1.98
C ALA A 354 -16.14 -1.06 2.60
N VAL A 355 -15.89 -1.44 3.86
CA VAL A 355 -16.74 -2.41 4.60
C VAL A 355 -18.15 -1.87 4.78
N ALA A 356 -18.31 -0.59 5.10
CA ALA A 356 -19.63 0.01 5.24
C ALA A 356 -20.43 -0.07 3.93
N LEU A 357 -19.80 0.20 2.79
CA LEU A 357 -20.43 0.09 1.46
C LEU A 357 -20.70 -1.37 1.06
N ASP A 358 -19.79 -2.29 1.36
CA ASP A 358 -20.00 -3.72 1.11
C ASP A 358 -21.18 -4.27 1.95
N VAL A 359 -21.26 -3.91 3.23
CA VAL A 359 -22.37 -4.29 4.09
C VAL A 359 -23.69 -3.69 3.60
N LEU A 360 -23.68 -2.39 3.24
CA LEU A 360 -24.86 -1.74 2.67
C LEU A 360 -25.35 -2.46 1.41
N ARG A 361 -24.42 -2.82 0.52
CA ARG A 361 -24.75 -3.56 -0.70
C ARG A 361 -25.34 -4.94 -0.42
N GLU A 362 -24.79 -5.68 0.54
CA GLU A 362 -25.37 -6.97 0.94
C GLU A 362 -26.77 -6.82 1.56
N LEU A 363 -26.99 -5.77 2.36
CA LEU A 363 -28.31 -5.44 2.89
C LEU A 363 -29.31 -5.11 1.77
N GLN A 364 -28.88 -4.41 0.72
CA GLN A 364 -29.70 -4.12 -0.45
C GLN A 364 -30.04 -5.38 -1.25
N LEU A 365 -29.07 -6.31 -1.40
CA LEU A 365 -29.32 -7.61 -2.03
C LEU A 365 -30.29 -8.50 -1.23
N LEU A 366 -30.44 -8.22 0.06
CA LEU A 366 -31.38 -8.88 0.97
C LEU A 366 -32.71 -8.13 1.10
N ASP A 367 -32.92 -7.04 0.35
CA ASP A 367 -34.08 -6.14 0.43
C ASP A 367 -34.26 -5.48 1.83
N LEU A 368 -33.17 -5.31 2.58
CA LEU A 368 -33.18 -4.71 3.92
C LEU A 368 -32.76 -3.24 3.93
N ALA A 369 -32.29 -2.71 2.81
CA ALA A 369 -31.89 -1.30 2.68
C ALA A 369 -32.26 -0.76 1.29
N PRO A 370 -32.64 0.55 1.19
CA PRO A 370 -32.98 1.19 -0.08
C PRO A 370 -31.71 1.44 -0.91
N LEU A 371 -31.88 1.56 -2.24
CA LEU A 371 -30.86 2.06 -3.13
C LEU A 371 -30.64 3.56 -2.89
N LEU A 372 -29.38 3.98 -2.86
CA LEU A 372 -29.02 5.39 -2.65
C LEU A 372 -28.62 6.04 -3.98
N PRO A 373 -29.02 7.30 -4.24
CA PRO A 373 -28.57 8.05 -5.41
C PRO A 373 -27.04 8.16 -5.47
N GLY A 374 -26.45 8.02 -6.65
CA GLY A 374 -25.00 8.13 -6.85
C GLY A 374 -24.18 6.94 -6.35
N GLN A 375 -24.84 5.88 -5.91
CA GLN A 375 -24.19 4.69 -5.37
C GLN A 375 -23.35 3.94 -6.41
N GLU A 376 -23.63 4.13 -7.70
CA GLU A 376 -22.89 3.54 -8.80
C GLU A 376 -21.38 3.85 -8.78
N TYR A 377 -21.01 5.02 -8.22
CA TYR A 377 -19.60 5.43 -8.06
C TYR A 377 -18.99 4.97 -6.72
N ALA A 378 -19.81 4.70 -5.72
CA ALA A 378 -19.34 4.54 -4.34
C ALA A 378 -18.38 3.35 -4.20
N LEU A 379 -18.71 2.19 -4.79
CA LEU A 379 -17.86 1.00 -4.73
C LEU A 379 -16.52 1.16 -5.50
N PRO A 380 -16.52 1.63 -6.75
CA PRO A 380 -15.28 1.93 -7.47
C PRO A 380 -14.39 2.95 -6.74
N LEU A 381 -14.97 4.02 -6.19
CA LEU A 381 -14.23 5.04 -5.42
C LEU A 381 -13.63 4.46 -4.13
N ALA A 382 -14.41 3.68 -3.39
CA ALA A 382 -13.90 2.99 -2.20
C ALA A 382 -12.76 2.04 -2.56
N GLY A 383 -12.87 1.31 -3.68
CA GLY A 383 -11.80 0.43 -4.19
C GLY A 383 -10.53 1.19 -4.51
N ALA A 384 -10.63 2.34 -5.19
CA ALA A 384 -9.49 3.21 -5.50
C ALA A 384 -8.84 3.76 -4.21
N PHE A 385 -9.66 4.20 -3.26
CA PHE A 385 -9.18 4.69 -1.96
C PHE A 385 -8.42 3.62 -1.18
N VAL A 386 -8.99 2.42 -1.07
CA VAL A 386 -8.35 1.28 -0.40
C VAL A 386 -7.02 0.94 -1.06
N ALA A 387 -6.97 0.86 -2.40
CA ALA A 387 -5.76 0.55 -3.15
C ALA A 387 -4.64 1.55 -2.87
N VAL A 388 -4.94 2.85 -2.95
CA VAL A 388 -3.97 3.94 -2.69
C VAL A 388 -3.52 3.92 -1.22
N MET A 389 -4.45 3.81 -0.28
CA MET A 389 -4.12 3.82 1.14
C MET A 389 -3.26 2.64 1.55
N PHE A 390 -3.51 1.44 1.01
CA PHE A 390 -2.68 0.29 1.28
C PHE A 390 -1.30 0.39 0.63
N ALA A 391 -1.21 0.91 -0.60
CA ALA A 391 0.08 1.17 -1.23
C ALA A 391 0.93 2.14 -0.41
N VAL A 392 0.34 3.23 0.09
CA VAL A 392 1.00 4.19 1.00
C VAL A 392 1.39 3.52 2.33
N GLY A 393 0.48 2.73 2.92
CA GLY A 393 0.74 2.04 4.18
C GLY A 393 1.88 1.02 4.10
N VAL A 394 1.97 0.28 2.99
CA VAL A 394 3.08 -0.66 2.75
C VAL A 394 4.39 0.08 2.51
N ALA A 395 4.37 1.19 1.77
CA ALA A 395 5.55 2.04 1.57
C ALA A 395 6.07 2.63 2.89
N ASP A 396 5.19 3.15 3.76
CA ASP A 396 5.56 3.67 5.09
C ASP A 396 6.20 2.59 5.96
N ARG A 397 5.61 1.39 5.99
CA ARG A 397 6.17 0.25 6.72
C ARG A 397 7.56 -0.14 6.23
N MET A 398 7.75 -0.15 4.90
CA MET A 398 9.04 -0.49 4.31
C MET A 398 10.13 0.53 4.67
N LEU A 399 9.80 1.82 4.64
CA LEU A 399 10.72 2.87 5.06
C LEU A 399 11.12 2.71 6.53
N ALA A 400 10.16 2.37 7.41
CA ALA A 400 10.44 2.12 8.82
C ALA A 400 11.40 0.94 9.03
N VAL A 401 11.16 -0.20 8.35
CA VAL A 401 12.03 -1.38 8.43
C VAL A 401 13.44 -1.09 7.91
N ARG A 402 13.56 -0.33 6.82
CA ARG A 402 14.88 0.09 6.31
C ARG A 402 15.61 0.95 7.33
N HIS A 403 14.93 1.91 7.92
CA HIS A 403 15.52 2.80 8.93
C HIS A 403 16.03 2.02 10.15
N GLU A 404 15.23 1.08 10.66
CA GLU A 404 15.63 0.18 11.74
C GLU A 404 16.87 -0.67 11.38
N ARG A 405 16.92 -1.19 10.14
CA ARG A 405 18.09 -1.95 9.66
C ARG A 405 19.33 -1.08 9.55
N ASP A 406 19.20 0.14 9.03
CA ASP A 406 20.31 1.08 8.89
C ASP A 406 20.84 1.54 10.25
N GLU A 407 19.95 1.82 11.22
CA GLU A 407 20.33 2.10 12.60
C GLU A 407 21.05 0.92 13.27
N ALA A 408 20.51 -0.30 13.10
CA ALA A 408 21.13 -1.51 13.63
C ALA A 408 22.50 -1.76 12.99
N ARG A 409 22.65 -1.50 11.68
CA ARG A 409 23.93 -1.60 10.97
C ARG A 409 24.94 -0.58 11.48
N LEU A 410 24.55 0.69 11.61
CA LEU A 410 25.40 1.74 12.15
C LEU A 410 25.81 1.44 13.62
N ALA A 411 24.91 0.90 14.42
CA ALA A 411 25.22 0.46 15.78
C ALA A 411 26.21 -0.73 15.79
N ALA A 412 26.07 -1.67 14.83
CA ALA A 412 26.97 -2.81 14.67
C ALA A 412 28.37 -2.42 14.11
N GLU A 413 28.50 -1.28 13.43
CA GLU A 413 29.76 -0.79 12.84
C GLU A 413 30.62 0.01 13.85
N ARG A 414 30.06 0.40 15.00
CA ARG A 414 30.76 1.22 15.98
C ARG A 414 31.12 0.44 17.25
N ASP A 415 32.25 0.82 17.86
CA ASP A 415 32.60 0.38 19.21
C ASP A 415 31.61 0.97 20.24
N PRO A 416 30.99 0.15 21.11
CA PRO A 416 29.96 0.61 22.04
C PRO A 416 30.47 1.59 23.10
N LEU A 417 31.77 1.50 23.49
CA LEU A 417 32.37 2.36 24.49
C LEU A 417 32.82 3.72 23.91
N LEU A 418 33.45 3.68 22.71
CA LEU A 418 34.19 4.81 22.15
C LEU A 418 33.47 5.50 21.00
N ARG A 419 32.44 4.88 20.42
CA ARG A 419 31.67 5.39 19.28
C ARG A 419 32.46 5.61 17.98
N VAL A 420 33.74 5.21 17.92
CA VAL A 420 34.54 5.10 16.70
C VAL A 420 34.19 3.82 15.94
N LEU A 421 34.71 3.63 14.73
CA LEU A 421 34.51 2.39 13.99
C LEU A 421 35.10 1.21 14.79
N ASN A 422 34.39 0.07 14.76
CA ASN A 422 34.95 -1.15 15.31
C ASN A 422 35.94 -1.81 14.34
N ARG A 423 36.61 -2.87 14.77
CA ARG A 423 37.62 -3.59 13.99
C ARG A 423 37.12 -4.00 12.60
N HIS A 424 35.89 -4.51 12.51
CA HIS A 424 35.34 -4.95 11.24
C HIS A 424 35.07 -3.77 10.29
N ALA A 425 34.48 -2.71 10.79
CA ALA A 425 34.14 -1.53 9.98
C ALA A 425 35.38 -0.77 9.50
N ILE A 426 36.41 -0.61 10.36
CA ILE A 426 37.65 0.08 9.94
C ILE A 426 38.43 -0.75 8.91
N ALA A 427 38.42 -2.08 9.02
CA ALA A 427 39.06 -2.94 8.03
C ALA A 427 38.36 -2.84 6.66
N LEU A 428 37.01 -2.77 6.63
CA LEU A 428 36.26 -2.52 5.40
C LEU A 428 36.58 -1.15 4.79
N LYS A 429 36.66 -0.11 5.62
CA LYS A 429 37.05 1.24 5.19
C LYS A 429 38.45 1.28 4.59
N LEU A 430 39.41 0.57 5.21
CA LEU A 430 40.76 0.46 4.69
C LEU A 430 40.77 -0.22 3.31
N ARG A 431 40.08 -1.35 3.13
CA ARG A 431 39.98 -2.04 1.83
C ARG A 431 39.46 -1.09 0.74
N ALA A 432 38.32 -0.43 1.02
CA ALA A 432 37.74 0.52 0.07
C ALA A 432 38.69 1.73 -0.22
N ALA A 433 39.46 2.16 0.77
CA ALA A 433 40.45 3.23 0.60
C ALA A 433 41.64 2.76 -0.28
N CYS A 434 42.13 1.53 -0.10
CA CYS A 434 43.17 0.94 -0.95
C CYS A 434 42.70 0.82 -2.41
N ASP A 435 41.49 0.29 -2.64
CA ASP A 435 40.93 0.17 -3.99
C ASP A 435 40.76 1.53 -4.67
N SER A 436 40.25 2.52 -3.93
CA SER A 436 40.09 3.89 -4.43
C SER A 436 41.43 4.60 -4.71
N ALA A 437 42.42 4.43 -3.81
CA ALA A 437 43.73 5.00 -3.96
C ALA A 437 44.46 4.43 -5.17
N TRP A 438 44.35 3.12 -5.38
CA TRP A 438 44.91 2.44 -6.55
C TRP A 438 44.29 2.93 -7.85
N ALA A 439 42.93 2.95 -7.91
CA ALA A 439 42.20 3.35 -9.13
C ALA A 439 42.44 4.84 -9.50
N ALA A 440 42.65 5.71 -8.51
CA ALA A 440 42.83 7.15 -8.71
C ALA A 440 44.28 7.62 -8.67
N GLU A 441 45.24 6.70 -8.52
CA GLU A 441 46.69 6.97 -8.35
C GLU A 441 46.96 8.02 -7.26
N ARG A 442 46.20 7.96 -6.16
CA ARG A 442 46.31 8.90 -5.03
C ARG A 442 47.02 8.25 -3.86
N PRO A 443 47.83 9.05 -3.10
CA PRO A 443 48.47 8.50 -1.92
C PRO A 443 47.44 8.08 -0.87
N LEU A 444 47.78 7.06 -0.11
CA LEU A 444 47.02 6.57 1.04
C LEU A 444 48.04 6.16 2.11
N SER A 445 47.79 6.56 3.35
CA SER A 445 48.59 6.12 4.48
C SER A 445 47.71 5.70 5.63
N ILE A 446 48.24 4.91 6.55
CA ILE A 446 47.60 4.52 7.78
C ILE A 446 48.49 4.80 9.00
N LEU A 447 47.81 4.99 10.15
CA LEU A 447 48.48 5.03 11.45
C LEU A 447 47.96 3.85 12.26
N PHE A 448 48.88 3.07 12.85
CA PHE A 448 48.55 2.08 13.84
C PHE A 448 49.03 2.58 15.20
N ILE A 449 48.10 2.79 16.12
CA ILE A 449 48.30 3.51 17.38
C ILE A 449 48.00 2.57 18.54
N ASP A 450 48.90 2.55 19.53
CA ASP A 450 48.70 1.77 20.76
C ASP A 450 49.00 2.62 21.99
N LEU A 451 48.21 2.47 23.06
CA LEU A 451 48.35 3.17 24.30
C LEU A 451 49.50 2.57 25.14
N ASP A 452 50.47 3.37 25.44
CA ASP A 452 51.62 2.95 26.23
C ASP A 452 51.24 2.60 27.69
N ARG A 453 51.65 1.41 28.14
CA ARG A 453 51.42 0.92 29.50
C ARG A 453 49.97 0.92 29.96
N PHE A 454 49.02 0.77 29.05
CA PHE A 454 47.58 0.82 29.34
C PHE A 454 47.16 -0.27 30.36
N LYS A 455 47.73 -1.46 30.27
CA LYS A 455 47.52 -2.51 31.26
C LYS A 455 47.89 -2.04 32.68
N THR A 456 49.04 -1.34 32.85
CA THR A 456 49.46 -0.81 34.15
C THR A 456 48.46 0.19 34.71
N ILE A 457 47.87 1.04 33.81
CA ILE A 457 46.85 2.00 34.20
C ILE A 457 45.58 1.24 34.72
N ASN A 458 45.14 0.22 34.00
CA ASN A 458 44.02 -0.61 34.44
C ASN A 458 44.29 -1.31 35.77
N ASP A 459 45.48 -1.89 35.91
CA ASP A 459 45.86 -2.63 37.13
C ASP A 459 45.98 -1.67 38.33
N THR A 460 46.40 -0.41 38.12
CA THR A 460 46.60 0.59 39.19
C THR A 460 45.34 1.35 39.56
N TYR A 461 44.54 1.76 38.58
CA TYR A 461 43.40 2.68 38.78
C TYR A 461 42.05 2.08 38.47
N GLY A 462 42.02 0.81 38.02
CA GLY A 462 40.80 0.09 37.63
C GLY A 462 40.33 0.41 36.21
N HIS A 463 39.49 -0.49 35.67
CA HIS A 463 38.98 -0.40 34.28
C HIS A 463 38.20 0.87 34.00
N ALA A 464 37.50 1.46 34.98
CA ALA A 464 36.76 2.70 34.78
C ALA A 464 37.68 3.90 34.41
N VAL A 465 38.89 3.95 34.99
CA VAL A 465 39.89 4.95 34.61
C VAL A 465 40.49 4.62 33.25
N GLY A 466 40.74 3.32 32.97
CA GLY A 466 41.18 2.89 31.63
C GLY A 466 40.19 3.26 30.53
N ASP A 467 38.91 3.05 30.76
CA ASP A 467 37.84 3.46 29.81
C ASP A 467 37.84 4.99 29.57
N ALA A 468 38.07 5.77 30.63
CA ALA A 468 38.19 7.23 30.50
C ALA A 468 39.44 7.62 29.70
N CYS A 469 40.56 6.90 29.88
CA CYS A 469 41.77 7.08 29.10
C CYS A 469 41.54 6.81 27.61
N LEU A 470 40.88 5.71 27.27
CA LEU A 470 40.51 5.38 25.88
C LEU A 470 39.66 6.49 25.25
N LYS A 471 38.67 7.01 25.98
CA LYS A 471 37.83 8.14 25.51
C LYS A 471 38.63 9.42 25.28
N ALA A 472 39.53 9.74 26.21
CA ALA A 472 40.40 10.92 26.10
C ALA A 472 41.31 10.83 24.87
N VAL A 473 41.93 9.65 24.62
CA VAL A 473 42.78 9.44 23.44
C VAL A 473 42.00 9.55 22.15
N VAL A 474 40.80 8.92 22.06
CA VAL A 474 39.95 9.01 20.88
C VAL A 474 39.58 10.47 20.57
N GLU A 475 39.26 11.27 21.59
CA GLU A 475 38.95 12.68 21.43
C GLU A 475 40.16 13.46 20.87
N ARG A 476 41.36 13.17 21.35
CA ARG A 476 42.63 13.81 20.87
C ARG A 476 42.94 13.40 19.44
N ILE A 477 42.88 12.11 19.14
CA ILE A 477 43.06 11.63 17.75
C ILE A 477 42.05 12.32 16.83
N GLY A 478 40.76 12.36 17.23
CA GLY A 478 39.69 12.94 16.40
C GLY A 478 39.88 14.44 16.08
N ARG A 479 40.57 15.22 16.91
CA ARG A 479 40.88 16.64 16.67
C ARG A 479 41.88 16.85 15.55
N GLU A 480 42.79 15.91 15.36
CA GLU A 480 43.84 15.97 14.35
C GLU A 480 43.41 15.41 12.98
N LEU A 481 42.24 14.75 12.93
CA LEU A 481 41.73 14.15 11.72
C LEU A 481 40.77 15.11 10.98
N ARG A 482 40.86 15.11 9.65
CA ARG A 482 39.98 15.86 8.75
C ARG A 482 38.76 15.06 8.30
N GLN A 483 37.83 15.75 7.70
CA GLN A 483 36.71 15.11 7.02
C GLN A 483 37.23 14.21 5.88
N GLY A 484 36.89 12.91 5.93
CA GLY A 484 37.40 11.90 4.99
C GLY A 484 38.38 10.93 5.63
N ASP A 485 39.07 11.30 6.71
CA ASP A 485 39.85 10.35 7.50
C ASP A 485 38.94 9.45 8.34
N SER A 486 39.42 8.25 8.69
CA SER A 486 38.65 7.31 9.46
C SER A 486 39.43 6.79 10.65
N LEU A 487 38.79 6.76 11.83
CA LEU A 487 39.34 6.23 13.07
C LEU A 487 38.54 5.01 13.51
N GLY A 488 39.22 3.93 13.83
CA GLY A 488 38.60 2.72 14.37
C GLY A 488 39.40 2.08 15.49
N ARG A 489 38.71 1.42 16.42
CA ARG A 489 39.32 0.58 17.43
C ARG A 489 39.64 -0.78 16.82
N TYR A 490 40.92 -1.12 16.76
CA TYR A 490 41.39 -2.35 16.13
C TYR A 490 41.56 -3.50 17.14
N GLY A 491 41.98 -3.17 18.37
CA GLY A 491 42.13 -4.09 19.50
C GLY A 491 41.66 -3.46 20.81
N GLY A 492 42.04 -4.02 21.94
CA GLY A 492 41.66 -3.51 23.26
C GLY A 492 42.09 -2.06 23.50
N GLU A 493 43.35 -1.78 23.22
CA GLU A 493 44.05 -0.46 23.39
C GLU A 493 44.66 0.04 22.07
N GLU A 494 44.31 -0.62 20.94
CA GLU A 494 44.86 -0.40 19.63
C GLU A 494 43.86 0.32 18.73
N PHE A 495 44.36 1.30 18.00
CA PHE A 495 43.56 2.08 17.05
C PHE A 495 44.19 2.09 15.66
N LEU A 496 43.34 2.05 14.64
CA LEU A 496 43.74 2.21 13.26
C LEU A 496 43.14 3.50 12.70
N VAL A 497 44.00 4.34 12.11
CA VAL A 497 43.58 5.53 11.38
C VAL A 497 43.86 5.32 9.90
N VAL A 498 42.90 5.62 9.05
CA VAL A 498 43.01 5.55 7.58
C VAL A 498 43.00 6.99 7.05
N LEU A 499 44.01 7.38 6.29
CA LEU A 499 44.26 8.73 5.81
C LEU A 499 44.26 8.76 4.26
N PRO A 500 43.12 8.80 3.59
CA PRO A 500 43.05 8.88 2.13
C PRO A 500 43.64 10.19 1.61
N GLY A 501 44.48 10.12 0.58
CA GLY A 501 45.10 11.27 -0.01
C GLY A 501 46.27 11.88 0.81
N ALA A 502 46.74 11.16 1.86
CA ALA A 502 47.92 11.56 2.63
C ALA A 502 49.14 10.76 2.18
N SER A 503 50.23 11.45 1.87
CA SER A 503 51.54 10.83 1.67
C SER A 503 52.11 10.30 3.00
N ALA A 504 53.12 9.45 2.93
CA ALA A 504 53.79 8.97 4.14
C ALA A 504 54.35 10.12 4.99
N ALA A 505 54.86 11.18 4.37
CA ALA A 505 55.36 12.36 5.06
C ALA A 505 54.23 13.14 5.77
N ASP A 506 53.06 13.31 5.10
CA ASP A 506 51.89 13.95 5.72
C ASP A 506 51.38 13.12 6.90
N ALA A 507 51.36 11.78 6.76
CA ALA A 507 50.92 10.87 7.81
C ALA A 507 51.84 10.91 9.04
N VAL A 508 53.16 11.04 8.85
CA VAL A 508 54.12 11.24 9.95
C VAL A 508 53.82 12.55 10.68
N ALA A 509 53.61 13.65 9.96
CA ALA A 509 53.26 14.92 10.58
C ALA A 509 51.95 14.87 11.38
N ILE A 510 50.91 14.14 10.86
CA ILE A 510 49.67 13.92 11.59
C ILE A 510 49.91 13.04 12.82
N ALA A 511 50.68 11.96 12.69
CA ALA A 511 51.01 11.06 13.79
C ALA A 511 51.77 11.79 14.93
N ASP A 512 52.74 12.66 14.61
CA ASP A 512 53.48 13.45 15.61
C ASP A 512 52.57 14.45 16.33
N ARG A 513 51.63 15.12 15.63
CA ARG A 513 50.64 15.99 16.28
C ARG A 513 49.74 15.19 17.22
N VAL A 514 49.21 14.03 16.78
CA VAL A 514 48.41 13.11 17.63
C VAL A 514 49.21 12.72 18.86
N ARG A 515 50.45 12.26 18.70
CA ARG A 515 51.31 11.86 19.81
C ARG A 515 51.51 13.00 20.81
N ALA A 516 51.86 14.21 20.32
CA ALA A 516 52.11 15.38 21.15
C ALA A 516 50.82 15.85 21.88
N ASP A 517 49.67 15.83 21.22
CA ASP A 517 48.39 16.19 21.84
C ASP A 517 47.95 15.18 22.92
N VAL A 518 48.21 13.91 22.71
CA VAL A 518 47.98 12.87 23.75
C VAL A 518 48.91 13.05 24.92
N ASP A 519 50.23 13.19 24.69
CA ASP A 519 51.24 13.38 25.75
C ASP A 519 50.96 14.63 26.62
N SER A 520 50.60 15.76 25.99
CA SER A 520 50.32 16.98 26.74
C SER A 520 48.93 16.96 27.40
N GLY A 521 47.93 16.41 26.72
CA GLY A 521 46.52 16.52 27.10
C GLY A 521 45.98 15.36 27.94
N CYS A 522 46.69 14.22 28.02
CA CYS A 522 46.26 13.04 28.77
C CYS A 522 47.17 12.76 29.99
N ARG A 523 47.81 13.74 30.54
CA ARG A 523 48.59 13.59 31.77
C ARG A 523 47.72 13.34 33.00
N VAL A 524 46.56 14.02 33.03
CA VAL A 524 45.55 13.83 34.09
C VAL A 524 44.25 13.44 33.45
N VAL A 525 43.73 12.28 33.82
CA VAL A 525 42.40 11.76 33.39
C VAL A 525 41.57 11.47 34.62
N VAL A 526 40.36 12.01 34.68
CA VAL A 526 39.42 11.86 35.84
C VAL A 526 40.11 12.17 37.16
N GLY A 527 40.96 13.25 37.18
CA GLY A 527 41.68 13.65 38.41
C GLY A 527 42.82 12.72 38.85
N ARG A 528 43.25 11.79 38.02
CA ARG A 528 44.36 10.86 38.27
C ARG A 528 45.56 11.20 37.34
N ASN A 529 46.76 11.21 37.91
CA ASN A 529 48.01 11.40 37.12
C ASN A 529 48.36 10.08 36.43
N VAL A 530 47.90 9.90 35.19
CA VAL A 530 48.13 8.67 34.41
C VAL A 530 49.30 8.76 33.48
N ASN A 531 49.72 10.00 33.08
CA ASN A 531 50.83 10.30 32.15
C ASN A 531 50.75 9.41 30.90
N LEU A 532 49.55 9.39 30.26
CA LEU A 532 49.27 8.53 29.15
C LEU A 532 49.99 9.04 27.88
N THR A 533 50.68 8.12 27.21
CA THR A 533 51.32 8.36 25.91
C THR A 533 50.91 7.29 24.91
N VAL A 534 51.24 7.49 23.65
CA VAL A 534 50.96 6.55 22.57
C VAL A 534 52.20 6.27 21.73
N SER A 535 52.34 5.04 21.29
CA SER A 535 53.31 4.63 20.28
C SER A 535 52.59 4.46 18.95
N ILE A 536 53.12 5.04 17.88
CA ILE A 536 52.48 5.12 16.56
C ILE A 536 53.38 4.56 15.47
N GLY A 537 52.86 3.60 14.71
CA GLY A 537 53.46 3.14 13.46
C GLY A 537 52.74 3.75 12.25
N VAL A 538 53.51 4.24 11.29
CA VAL A 538 53.00 4.85 10.06
C VAL A 538 53.39 3.98 8.87
N ALA A 539 52.42 3.64 7.98
CA ALA A 539 52.72 2.97 6.73
C ALA A 539 51.99 3.64 5.57
N GLY A 540 52.67 3.80 4.45
CA GLY A 540 52.11 4.30 3.20
C GLY A 540 51.74 3.15 2.26
N PHE A 541 50.60 3.23 1.61
CA PHE A 541 50.16 2.25 0.61
C PHE A 541 50.96 2.43 -0.69
N ARG A 542 51.58 1.35 -1.16
CA ARG A 542 52.45 1.38 -2.35
C ARG A 542 51.72 0.94 -3.63
N GLY A 543 50.45 0.53 -3.50
CA GLY A 543 49.67 0.03 -4.63
C GLY A 543 50.11 -1.38 -5.08
N GLY A 544 49.64 -1.77 -6.25
CA GLY A 544 49.99 -3.05 -6.88
C GLY A 544 49.58 -4.27 -6.08
N ALA A 545 50.53 -5.15 -5.75
CA ALA A 545 50.26 -6.39 -5.02
C ALA A 545 50.16 -6.25 -3.50
N GLN A 546 50.30 -5.05 -2.93
CA GLN A 546 50.21 -4.85 -1.48
C GLN A 546 48.76 -4.98 -1.01
N THR A 547 48.50 -5.97 -0.20
CA THR A 547 47.15 -6.16 0.39
C THR A 547 46.93 -5.20 1.58
N PRO A 548 45.67 -4.86 1.90
CA PRO A 548 45.33 -4.08 3.11
C PRO A 548 45.90 -4.70 4.40
N ASP A 549 45.89 -6.04 4.50
CA ASP A 549 46.43 -6.75 5.66
C ASP A 549 47.95 -6.62 5.80
N GLN A 550 48.67 -6.61 4.66
CA GLN A 550 50.10 -6.34 4.64
C GLN A 550 50.41 -4.92 5.05
N LEU A 551 49.63 -3.93 4.60
CA LEU A 551 49.77 -2.54 5.00
C LEU A 551 49.57 -2.37 6.50
N VAL A 552 48.57 -3.01 7.10
CA VAL A 552 48.36 -3.02 8.55
C VAL A 552 49.52 -3.68 9.28
N ALA A 553 50.04 -4.83 8.78
CA ALA A 553 51.16 -5.51 9.41
C ALA A 553 52.44 -4.66 9.40
N GLU A 554 52.71 -3.87 8.34
CA GLU A 554 53.82 -2.95 8.27
C GLU A 554 53.68 -1.81 9.31
N ALA A 555 52.47 -1.25 9.46
CA ALA A 555 52.21 -0.21 10.45
C ALA A 555 52.30 -0.74 11.89
N ASP A 556 51.80 -1.95 12.13
CA ASP A 556 51.90 -2.64 13.44
C ASP A 556 53.38 -2.91 13.81
N GLN A 557 54.15 -3.43 12.85
CA GLN A 557 55.60 -3.64 13.06
C GLN A 557 56.33 -2.34 13.42
N ALA A 558 55.98 -1.24 12.75
CA ALA A 558 56.54 0.08 13.05
C ALA A 558 56.12 0.57 14.46
N MET A 559 54.88 0.39 14.84
CA MET A 559 54.40 0.71 16.18
C MET A 559 55.11 -0.12 17.26
N TYR A 560 55.34 -1.40 17.00
CA TYR A 560 56.09 -2.26 17.90
C TYR A 560 57.54 -1.77 18.07
N LEU A 561 58.20 -1.30 16.98
CA LEU A 561 59.51 -0.67 17.06
C LEU A 561 59.48 0.62 17.89
N ALA A 562 58.42 1.44 17.79
CA ALA A 562 58.23 2.62 18.63
C ALA A 562 58.19 2.25 20.11
N LYS A 563 57.49 1.19 20.49
CA LYS A 563 57.44 0.66 21.85
C LYS A 563 58.80 0.19 22.34
N ARG A 564 59.59 -0.48 21.51
CA ARG A 564 60.95 -0.96 21.86
C ARG A 564 61.97 0.18 21.97
N ARG A 565 61.86 1.26 21.19
CA ARG A 565 62.77 2.41 21.20
C ARG A 565 62.49 3.40 22.33
N GLY A 566 61.60 3.12 23.25
CA GLY A 566 61.35 3.96 24.44
C GLY A 566 59.92 4.45 24.62
N ARG A 567 59.01 4.09 23.70
CA ARG A 567 57.60 4.53 23.67
C ARG A 567 57.44 6.03 23.38
N ASN A 568 56.19 6.51 23.36
CA ASN A 568 55.89 7.93 23.01
C ASN A 568 56.61 8.39 21.73
N LEU A 569 56.61 7.56 20.71
CA LEU A 569 57.36 7.75 19.45
C LEU A 569 56.50 7.43 18.24
N VAL A 570 56.81 8.10 17.13
CA VAL A 570 56.33 7.78 15.79
C VAL A 570 57.44 7.07 15.03
N VAL A 571 57.15 5.92 14.42
CA VAL A 571 58.11 5.17 13.60
C VAL A 571 57.51 4.85 12.25
N VAL A 572 58.31 4.99 11.22
CA VAL A 572 58.00 4.53 9.85
C VAL A 572 58.81 3.26 9.60
N PRO A 573 58.31 2.25 8.94
CA PRO A 573 59.11 1.12 8.52
C PRO A 573 60.30 1.60 7.68
N ASP A 574 61.50 1.13 7.96
CA ASP A 574 62.62 1.35 7.06
C ASP A 574 62.23 0.85 5.67
N ALA A 575 62.30 1.73 4.67
CA ALA A 575 62.10 1.34 3.29
C ALA A 575 63.16 0.26 2.98
N GLY A 576 62.78 -1.01 3.08
CA GLY A 576 63.67 -2.07 2.59
C GLY A 576 64.06 -1.77 1.12
N PRO A 577 65.23 -2.18 0.66
CA PRO A 577 65.69 -1.84 -0.66
C PRO A 577 64.61 -2.20 -1.68
N ALA A 578 64.20 -1.20 -2.46
CA ALA A 578 63.32 -1.39 -3.60
C ALA A 578 63.92 -2.54 -4.43
N SER A 579 63.25 -3.70 -4.47
CA SER A 579 63.58 -4.78 -5.42
C SER A 579 63.43 -4.19 -6.81
N ALA A 580 64.54 -3.74 -7.37
CA ALA A 580 64.64 -3.47 -8.79
C ALA A 580 64.48 -4.79 -9.52
N ALA A 581 63.35 -4.98 -10.20
CA ALA A 581 63.15 -5.92 -11.29
C ALA A 581 62.08 -5.35 -12.23
#